data_552a82f3c6d43040ee974218bd872a95
#
_entry.id   552a82f3c6d43040ee974218bd872a95
#
_cell.length_a   1.000
_cell.length_b   1.000
_cell.length_c   1.000
_cell.angle_alpha   90.00
_cell.angle_beta   90.00
_cell.angle_gamma   90.00
#
_symmetry.space_group_name_H-M   'P 1'
#
loop_
_entity.id
_entity.type
_entity.pdbx_description
1 polymer ?
#
loop_
_entity_poly.entity_id
_entity_poly.type
_entity_poly.pdbx_seq_one_letter_code
_entity_poly.pdbx_strand_id
1 'polypeptide(L)'
;MSSPAAAAQCHIKEIADQTGVSVASITRFSKKVLCQSFVELKLKLARESYDHTKDELDVELKNQYKEMFNDIESLIENEPLKEVLSLIKKAKRLFIYGLGSSGLAAQEFNYRLSRMGFYSEAVTDPHLMIIRSVLLEKDDVVIAFSRSGQTKDLLKSLEAAKGKKQS
;
A
#
# COMPACT_ATOMS: atom_id res chain seq x y z
N MET A 1 -15.25 33.22 -9.12
CA MET A 1 -14.66 32.33 -8.08
C MET A 1 -15.38 31.01 -8.20
N SER A 2 -14.67 29.99 -8.65
CA SER A 2 -15.32 28.75 -9.10
C SER A 2 -15.23 27.58 -8.09
N SER A 3 -14.61 27.78 -6.91
CA SER A 3 -14.63 26.74 -5.87
C SER A 3 -14.56 27.31 -4.45
N PRO A 4 -15.17 26.63 -3.45
CA PRO A 4 -15.09 27.00 -2.04
C PRO A 4 -13.64 27.01 -1.51
N ALA A 5 -12.79 26.12 -2.02
CA ALA A 5 -11.37 26.03 -1.64
C ALA A 5 -10.59 27.31 -2.02
N ALA A 6 -10.82 27.85 -3.23
CA ALA A 6 -10.20 29.10 -3.65
C ALA A 6 -10.64 30.28 -2.77
N ALA A 7 -11.95 30.32 -2.41
CA ALA A 7 -12.48 31.36 -1.53
C ALA A 7 -11.88 31.29 -0.12
N ALA A 8 -11.60 30.11 0.39
CA ALA A 8 -10.99 29.90 1.70
C ALA A 8 -9.55 30.44 1.80
N GLN A 9 -8.82 30.59 0.69
CA GLN A 9 -7.44 31.07 0.67
C GLN A 9 -7.32 32.59 0.47
N CYS A 10 -8.34 33.27 -0.09
CA CYS A 10 -8.30 34.68 -0.40
C CYS A 10 -8.41 35.59 0.83
N HIS A 11 -7.81 36.80 0.77
CA HIS A 11 -8.05 37.84 1.74
C HIS A 11 -9.39 38.56 1.46
N ILE A 12 -10.01 39.11 2.51
CA ILE A 12 -11.32 39.78 2.39
C ILE A 12 -11.32 40.93 1.38
N LYS A 13 -10.17 41.64 1.25
CA LYS A 13 -10.00 42.69 0.25
C LYS A 13 -9.97 42.18 -1.18
N GLU A 14 -9.28 41.04 -1.40
CA GLU A 14 -9.22 40.39 -2.72
C GLU A 14 -10.59 39.93 -3.19
N ILE A 15 -11.40 39.38 -2.27
CA ILE A 15 -12.79 38.99 -2.58
C ILE A 15 -13.63 40.23 -2.89
N ALA A 16 -13.47 41.31 -2.13
CA ALA A 16 -14.16 42.58 -2.37
C ALA A 16 -13.85 43.13 -3.78
N ASP A 17 -12.59 43.14 -4.15
CA ASP A 17 -12.11 43.61 -5.45
C ASP A 17 -12.60 42.75 -6.61
N GLN A 18 -12.52 41.41 -6.46
CA GLN A 18 -12.98 40.43 -7.47
C GLN A 18 -14.50 40.44 -7.68
N THR A 19 -15.27 40.74 -6.63
CA THR A 19 -16.75 40.68 -6.68
C THR A 19 -17.38 42.05 -6.84
N GLY A 20 -16.60 43.14 -6.78
CA GLY A 20 -17.09 44.50 -6.88
C GLY A 20 -17.95 44.96 -5.71
N VAL A 21 -17.85 44.29 -4.53
CA VAL A 21 -18.59 44.63 -3.32
C VAL A 21 -17.67 45.20 -2.23
N SER A 22 -18.25 45.95 -1.28
CA SER A 22 -17.44 46.44 -0.14
C SER A 22 -17.08 45.37 0.86
N VAL A 23 -15.93 45.53 1.56
CA VAL A 23 -15.54 44.67 2.70
C VAL A 23 -16.66 44.57 3.76
N ALA A 24 -17.36 45.70 4.00
CA ALA A 24 -18.50 45.71 4.91
C ALA A 24 -19.68 44.82 4.44
N SER A 25 -19.88 44.69 3.13
CA SER A 25 -20.89 43.80 2.56
C SER A 25 -20.51 42.34 2.76
N ILE A 26 -19.22 41.99 2.60
CA ILE A 26 -18.73 40.62 2.85
C ILE A 26 -18.84 40.27 4.33
N THR A 27 -18.51 41.21 5.24
CA THR A 27 -18.70 40.99 6.68
C THR A 27 -20.13 40.78 7.07
N ARG A 28 -21.07 41.57 6.48
CA ARG A 28 -22.51 41.37 6.67
C ARG A 28 -23.00 40.04 6.13
N PHE A 29 -22.51 39.63 4.98
CA PHE A 29 -22.78 38.31 4.42
C PHE A 29 -22.32 37.18 5.34
N SER A 30 -21.11 37.25 5.90
CA SER A 30 -20.61 36.27 6.88
C SER A 30 -21.55 36.10 8.06
N LYS A 31 -22.05 37.21 8.61
CA LYS A 31 -23.05 37.20 9.71
C LYS A 31 -24.37 36.59 9.28
N LYS A 32 -24.83 36.84 8.04
CA LYS A 32 -26.10 36.31 7.50
C LYS A 32 -26.05 34.78 7.33
N VAL A 33 -24.88 34.21 7.05
CA VAL A 33 -24.65 32.76 6.98
C VAL A 33 -24.19 32.16 8.33
N LEU A 34 -24.60 32.82 9.44
CA LEU A 34 -24.35 32.35 10.79
C LEU A 34 -22.87 32.20 11.17
N CYS A 35 -21.98 33.00 10.56
CA CYS A 35 -20.58 33.14 10.94
C CYS A 35 -20.37 34.48 11.65
N GLN A 36 -19.70 34.50 12.79
CA GLN A 36 -19.43 35.73 13.57
C GLN A 36 -18.43 36.66 12.83
N SER A 37 -17.57 36.09 11.97
CA SER A 37 -16.57 36.82 11.23
C SER A 37 -16.30 36.18 9.87
N PHE A 38 -15.63 36.94 8.97
CA PHE A 38 -15.14 36.42 7.70
C PHE A 38 -14.09 35.30 7.90
N VAL A 39 -13.31 35.35 8.98
CA VAL A 39 -12.35 34.29 9.31
C VAL A 39 -13.06 32.97 9.62
N GLU A 40 -14.14 33.03 10.38
CA GLU A 40 -14.97 31.84 10.67
C GLU A 40 -15.61 31.27 9.38
N LEU A 41 -16.10 32.13 8.50
CA LEU A 41 -16.60 31.69 7.19
C LEU A 41 -15.54 30.96 6.38
N LYS A 42 -14.32 31.48 6.33
CA LYS A 42 -13.17 30.84 5.66
C LYS A 42 -12.87 29.46 6.26
N LEU A 43 -12.87 29.33 7.57
CA LEU A 43 -12.61 28.05 8.24
C LEU A 43 -13.70 27.01 7.93
N LYS A 44 -14.97 27.41 7.85
CA LYS A 44 -16.08 26.52 7.45
C LYS A 44 -15.94 26.08 5.99
N LEU A 45 -15.63 27.01 5.08
CA LEU A 45 -15.40 26.69 3.66
C LEU A 45 -14.19 25.76 3.46
N ALA A 46 -13.12 25.96 4.22
CA ALA A 46 -11.96 25.08 4.19
C ALA A 46 -12.29 23.66 4.69
N ARG A 47 -13.10 23.54 5.73
CA ARG A 47 -13.56 22.23 6.24
C ARG A 47 -14.45 21.49 5.23
N GLU A 48 -15.42 22.16 4.62
CA GLU A 48 -16.26 21.56 3.57
C GLU A 48 -15.45 21.10 2.38
N SER A 49 -14.43 21.88 1.97
CA SER A 49 -13.53 21.49 0.88
C SER A 49 -12.65 20.29 1.25
N TYR A 50 -12.26 20.17 2.52
CA TYR A 50 -11.48 19.03 3.02
C TYR A 50 -12.32 17.75 3.10
N ASP A 51 -13.59 17.86 3.53
CA ASP A 51 -14.50 16.72 3.58
C ASP A 51 -14.81 16.19 2.17
N HIS A 52 -15.01 17.07 1.17
CA HIS A 52 -15.20 16.65 -0.22
C HIS A 52 -13.99 15.94 -0.81
N THR A 53 -12.77 16.44 -0.57
CA THR A 53 -11.54 15.75 -1.00
C THR A 53 -11.33 14.41 -0.31
N LYS A 54 -11.78 14.28 0.93
CA LYS A 54 -11.73 13.01 1.67
C LYS A 54 -12.68 11.98 1.07
N ASP A 55 -13.89 12.37 0.71
CA ASP A 55 -14.87 11.47 0.08
C ASP A 55 -14.39 10.98 -1.28
N GLU A 56 -13.77 11.84 -2.11
CA GLU A 56 -13.16 11.44 -3.39
C GLU A 56 -12.00 10.47 -3.18
N LEU A 57 -11.13 10.73 -2.19
CA LEU A 57 -10.01 9.86 -1.84
C LEU A 57 -10.49 8.50 -1.32
N ASP A 58 -11.55 8.49 -0.51
CA ASP A 58 -12.16 7.26 0.02
C ASP A 58 -12.79 6.42 -1.10
N VAL A 59 -13.41 7.05 -2.09
CA VAL A 59 -13.96 6.37 -3.28
C VAL A 59 -12.84 5.79 -4.15
N GLU A 60 -11.81 6.56 -4.40
CA GLU A 60 -10.63 6.12 -5.19
C GLU A 60 -9.94 4.92 -4.52
N LEU A 61 -9.67 5.00 -3.21
CA LEU A 61 -9.10 3.91 -2.44
C LEU A 61 -9.98 2.64 -2.48
N LYS A 62 -11.29 2.78 -2.29
CA LYS A 62 -12.24 1.66 -2.38
C LYS A 62 -12.22 0.99 -3.75
N ASN A 63 -12.13 1.77 -4.82
CA ASN A 63 -12.05 1.24 -6.18
C ASN A 63 -10.73 0.50 -6.43
N GLN A 64 -9.60 1.06 -6.00
CA GLN A 64 -8.29 0.40 -6.08
C GLN A 64 -8.27 -0.93 -5.31
N TYR A 65 -8.86 -0.98 -4.11
CA TYR A 65 -8.97 -2.22 -3.36
C TYR A 65 -9.87 -3.25 -4.07
N LYS A 66 -11.00 -2.83 -4.66
CA LYS A 66 -11.88 -3.74 -5.42
C LYS A 66 -11.17 -4.34 -6.64
N GLU A 67 -10.45 -3.53 -7.41
CA GLU A 67 -9.67 -3.99 -8.55
C GLU A 67 -8.60 -5.00 -8.10
N MET A 68 -7.86 -4.69 -7.03
CA MET A 68 -6.86 -5.60 -6.48
C MET A 68 -7.49 -6.92 -6.01
N PHE A 69 -8.67 -6.92 -5.41
CA PHE A 69 -9.36 -8.15 -5.00
C PHE A 69 -9.86 -8.96 -6.19
N ASN A 70 -10.37 -8.31 -7.23
CA ASN A 70 -10.79 -9.00 -8.46
C ASN A 70 -9.59 -9.67 -9.17
N ASP A 71 -8.45 -9.00 -9.21
CA ASP A 71 -7.20 -9.55 -9.75
C ASP A 71 -6.74 -10.78 -8.95
N ILE A 72 -6.83 -10.73 -7.61
CA ILE A 72 -6.51 -11.88 -6.75
C ILE A 72 -7.46 -13.06 -7.02
N GLU A 73 -8.75 -12.82 -7.19
CA GLU A 73 -9.74 -13.88 -7.44
C GLU A 73 -9.44 -14.61 -8.76
N SER A 74 -9.01 -13.88 -9.80
CA SER A 74 -8.59 -14.46 -11.07
C SER A 74 -7.31 -15.32 -10.98
N LEU A 75 -6.45 -15.06 -9.99
CA LEU A 75 -5.20 -15.79 -9.74
C LEU A 75 -5.40 -17.08 -8.94
N ILE A 76 -6.48 -17.18 -8.15
CA ILE A 76 -6.74 -18.32 -7.25
C ILE A 76 -7.19 -19.57 -8.04
N GLU A 77 -7.78 -19.43 -9.22
CA GLU A 77 -8.27 -20.55 -10.04
C GLU A 77 -7.21 -21.24 -10.90
N ASN A 78 -5.94 -20.86 -10.83
CA ASN A 78 -4.90 -21.34 -11.73
C ASN A 78 -4.20 -22.62 -11.25
N GLU A 79 -3.99 -23.58 -12.16
CA GLU A 79 -3.21 -24.82 -11.98
C GLU A 79 -1.82 -24.59 -11.33
N PRO A 80 -1.07 -23.50 -11.62
CA PRO A 80 0.20 -23.20 -10.94
C PRO A 80 0.12 -23.17 -9.40
N LEU A 81 -1.00 -22.75 -8.84
CA LEU A 81 -1.19 -22.72 -7.38
C LEU A 81 -1.23 -24.12 -6.77
N LYS A 82 -1.83 -25.09 -7.46
CA LYS A 82 -1.86 -26.50 -7.03
C LYS A 82 -0.47 -27.11 -7.02
N GLU A 83 0.36 -26.78 -8.01
CA GLU A 83 1.76 -27.23 -8.06
C GLU A 83 2.55 -26.65 -6.89
N VAL A 84 2.45 -25.36 -6.63
CA VAL A 84 3.10 -24.70 -5.49
C VAL A 84 2.66 -25.32 -4.17
N LEU A 85 1.37 -25.57 -3.96
CA LEU A 85 0.85 -26.25 -2.77
C LEU A 85 1.40 -27.67 -2.63
N SER A 86 1.56 -28.40 -3.73
CA SER A 86 2.17 -29.75 -3.73
C SER A 86 3.65 -29.69 -3.32
N LEU A 87 4.40 -28.70 -3.81
CA LEU A 87 5.81 -28.48 -3.42
C LEU A 87 5.94 -28.14 -1.94
N ILE A 88 5.11 -27.23 -1.43
CA ILE A 88 5.09 -26.85 -0.01
C ILE A 88 4.81 -28.08 0.88
N LYS A 89 3.81 -28.91 0.53
CA LYS A 89 3.45 -30.11 1.30
C LYS A 89 4.55 -31.18 1.34
N LYS A 90 5.38 -31.26 0.32
CA LYS A 90 6.47 -32.26 0.20
C LYS A 90 7.81 -31.72 0.72
N ALA A 91 7.92 -30.43 0.96
CA ALA A 91 9.17 -29.82 1.37
C ALA A 91 9.63 -30.32 2.75
N LYS A 92 10.93 -30.61 2.87
CA LYS A 92 11.58 -30.92 4.15
C LYS A 92 11.76 -29.65 4.98
N ARG A 93 12.16 -28.55 4.34
CA ARG A 93 12.31 -27.22 4.93
C ARG A 93 11.81 -26.17 3.94
N LEU A 94 11.19 -25.12 4.47
CA LEU A 94 10.68 -24.01 3.69
C LEU A 94 11.42 -22.74 4.07
N PHE A 95 12.07 -22.09 3.11
CA PHE A 95 12.70 -20.79 3.31
C PHE A 95 11.88 -19.71 2.63
N ILE A 96 11.44 -18.69 3.39
CA ILE A 96 10.56 -17.63 2.89
C ILE A 96 11.37 -16.35 2.82
N TYR A 97 11.70 -15.92 1.60
CA TYR A 97 12.53 -14.73 1.37
C TYR A 97 11.68 -13.52 1.10
N GLY A 98 12.04 -12.38 1.68
CA GLY A 98 11.41 -11.10 1.43
C GLY A 98 12.18 -9.95 2.07
N LEU A 99 12.21 -8.79 1.42
CA LEU A 99 12.88 -7.58 1.91
C LEU A 99 11.89 -6.46 2.15
N GLY A 100 12.13 -5.62 3.16
CA GLY A 100 11.26 -4.52 3.54
C GLY A 100 9.82 -4.99 3.85
N SER A 101 8.81 -4.41 3.22
CA SER A 101 7.41 -4.81 3.40
C SER A 101 7.13 -6.26 2.97
N SER A 102 7.81 -6.75 1.92
CA SER A 102 7.75 -8.16 1.54
C SER A 102 8.38 -9.08 2.59
N GLY A 103 9.36 -8.56 3.36
CA GLY A 103 9.94 -9.28 4.51
C GLY A 103 8.93 -9.47 5.65
N LEU A 104 8.10 -8.46 5.92
CA LEU A 104 7.00 -8.59 6.90
C LEU A 104 5.97 -9.64 6.45
N ALA A 105 5.63 -9.67 5.16
CA ALA A 105 4.76 -10.69 4.60
C ALA A 105 5.38 -12.10 4.72
N ALA A 106 6.70 -12.22 4.49
CA ALA A 106 7.43 -13.47 4.66
C ALA A 106 7.40 -13.96 6.11
N GLN A 107 7.57 -13.07 7.08
CA GLN A 107 7.49 -13.40 8.51
C GLN A 107 6.09 -13.86 8.91
N GLU A 108 5.04 -13.17 8.48
CA GLU A 108 3.66 -13.56 8.75
C GLU A 108 3.32 -14.93 8.13
N PHE A 109 3.75 -15.16 6.90
CA PHE A 109 3.56 -16.44 6.23
C PHE A 109 4.29 -17.57 6.94
N ASN A 110 5.55 -17.32 7.36
CA ASN A 110 6.32 -18.26 8.17
C ASN A 110 5.59 -18.61 9.49
N TYR A 111 5.04 -17.62 10.18
CA TYR A 111 4.28 -17.84 11.40
C TYR A 111 3.08 -18.77 11.19
N ARG A 112 2.35 -18.58 10.09
CA ARG A 112 1.21 -19.44 9.72
C ARG A 112 1.66 -20.87 9.41
N LEU A 113 2.71 -21.03 8.61
CA LEU A 113 3.25 -22.34 8.26
C LEU A 113 3.76 -23.10 9.50
N SER A 114 4.47 -22.41 10.40
CA SER A 114 4.95 -23.00 11.66
C SER A 114 3.77 -23.49 12.53
N ARG A 115 2.68 -22.74 12.61
CA ARG A 115 1.46 -23.18 13.33
C ARG A 115 0.79 -24.39 12.68
N MET A 116 0.97 -24.59 11.39
CA MET A 116 0.48 -25.76 10.64
C MET A 116 1.43 -26.97 10.72
N GLY A 117 2.55 -26.84 11.45
CA GLY A 117 3.52 -27.91 11.65
C GLY A 117 4.60 -28.02 10.57
N PHE A 118 4.71 -27.04 9.67
CA PHE A 118 5.80 -27.01 8.69
C PHE A 118 7.10 -26.51 9.33
N TYR A 119 8.23 -27.11 8.93
CA TYR A 119 9.55 -26.58 9.28
C TYR A 119 9.89 -25.44 8.32
N SER A 120 9.71 -24.20 8.77
CA SER A 120 9.84 -23.01 7.93
C SER A 120 10.65 -21.91 8.61
N GLU A 121 11.38 -21.11 7.82
CA GLU A 121 12.20 -19.97 8.26
C GLU A 121 11.98 -18.78 7.34
N ALA A 122 11.61 -17.61 7.91
CA ALA A 122 11.58 -16.35 7.17
C ALA A 122 12.98 -15.72 7.18
N VAL A 123 13.51 -15.43 6.00
CA VAL A 123 14.82 -14.81 5.82
C VAL A 123 14.62 -13.43 5.21
N THR A 124 14.92 -12.38 5.97
CA THR A 124 14.68 -10.98 5.61
C THR A 124 15.97 -10.16 5.48
N ASP A 125 17.10 -10.79 5.67
CA ASP A 125 18.44 -10.22 5.47
C ASP A 125 19.07 -10.72 4.16
N PRO A 126 19.59 -9.84 3.28
CA PRO A 126 20.13 -10.22 1.97
C PRO A 126 21.33 -11.15 2.06
N HIS A 127 22.20 -10.96 3.05
CA HIS A 127 23.39 -11.80 3.20
C HIS A 127 23.02 -13.20 3.67
N LEU A 128 22.07 -13.26 4.62
CA LEU A 128 21.55 -14.52 5.11
C LEU A 128 20.79 -15.30 4.02
N MET A 129 20.06 -14.60 3.13
CA MET A 129 19.42 -15.22 1.96
C MET A 129 20.44 -15.94 1.08
N ILE A 130 21.56 -15.29 0.76
CA ILE A 130 22.62 -15.91 -0.04
C ILE A 130 23.21 -17.12 0.68
N ILE A 131 23.53 -17.00 1.97
CA ILE A 131 24.07 -18.10 2.78
C ILE A 131 23.10 -19.30 2.77
N ARG A 132 21.81 -19.05 3.05
CA ARG A 132 20.78 -20.10 3.03
C ARG A 132 20.65 -20.74 1.64
N SER A 133 20.67 -19.93 0.58
CA SER A 133 20.58 -20.43 -0.81
C SER A 133 21.70 -21.38 -1.19
N VAL A 134 22.93 -21.14 -0.69
CA VAL A 134 24.06 -22.02 -0.92
C VAL A 134 23.98 -23.30 -0.09
N LEU A 135 23.30 -23.30 1.05
CA LEU A 135 23.16 -24.43 1.97
C LEU A 135 21.86 -25.24 1.75
N LEU A 136 21.12 -24.99 0.67
CA LEU A 136 19.91 -25.75 0.36
C LEU A 136 20.21 -27.21 0.05
N GLU A 137 19.34 -28.09 0.52
CA GLU A 137 19.35 -29.52 0.22
C GLU A 137 18.24 -29.88 -0.80
N LYS A 138 18.23 -31.13 -1.25
CA LYS A 138 17.38 -31.59 -2.36
C LYS A 138 15.89 -31.32 -2.17
N ASP A 139 15.37 -31.49 -0.97
CA ASP A 139 13.93 -31.37 -0.68
C ASP A 139 13.56 -30.05 0.00
N ASP A 140 14.48 -29.07 -0.06
CA ASP A 140 14.19 -27.72 0.40
C ASP A 140 13.49 -26.91 -0.66
N VAL A 141 12.57 -26.05 -0.21
CA VAL A 141 11.83 -25.14 -1.08
C VAL A 141 12.03 -23.70 -0.62
N VAL A 142 12.33 -22.82 -1.57
CA VAL A 142 12.38 -21.36 -1.36
C VAL A 142 11.16 -20.72 -1.94
N ILE A 143 10.48 -19.91 -1.14
CA ILE A 143 9.35 -19.06 -1.53
C ILE A 143 9.82 -17.61 -1.41
N ALA A 144 9.74 -16.85 -2.49
CA ALA A 144 10.19 -15.46 -2.51
C ALA A 144 9.02 -14.49 -2.69
N PHE A 145 8.89 -13.54 -1.76
CA PHE A 145 7.94 -12.44 -1.86
C PHE A 145 8.63 -11.20 -2.43
N SER A 146 8.10 -10.68 -3.53
CA SER A 146 8.58 -9.45 -4.14
C SER A 146 7.43 -8.73 -4.84
N ARG A 147 7.22 -7.46 -4.49
CA ARG A 147 6.21 -6.62 -5.15
C ARG A 147 6.58 -6.29 -6.59
N SER A 148 7.85 -5.95 -6.84
CA SER A 148 8.34 -5.55 -8.16
C SER A 148 8.86 -6.70 -9.02
N GLY A 149 9.19 -7.84 -8.41
CA GLY A 149 9.92 -8.91 -9.06
C GLY A 149 11.37 -8.58 -9.44
N GLN A 150 11.86 -7.36 -9.14
CA GLN A 150 13.15 -6.82 -9.61
C GLN A 150 14.15 -6.51 -8.49
N THR A 151 13.91 -6.98 -7.28
CA THR A 151 14.82 -6.74 -6.14
C THR A 151 16.12 -7.49 -6.34
N LYS A 152 17.21 -6.77 -6.62
CA LYS A 152 18.51 -7.33 -7.05
C LYS A 152 19.06 -8.39 -6.08
N ASP A 153 19.02 -8.12 -4.78
CA ASP A 153 19.59 -9.04 -3.78
C ASP A 153 18.74 -10.31 -3.65
N LEU A 154 17.40 -10.18 -3.80
CA LEU A 154 16.52 -11.34 -3.84
C LEU A 154 16.79 -12.21 -5.08
N LEU A 155 16.93 -11.59 -6.26
CA LEU A 155 17.24 -12.31 -7.51
C LEU A 155 18.56 -13.04 -7.44
N LYS A 156 19.63 -12.40 -6.93
CA LYS A 156 20.94 -13.05 -6.70
C LYS A 156 20.84 -14.26 -5.79
N SER A 157 20.06 -14.16 -4.72
CA SER A 157 19.85 -15.28 -3.80
C SER A 157 19.11 -16.44 -4.47
N LEU A 158 18.12 -16.15 -5.31
CA LEU A 158 17.40 -17.18 -6.07
C LEU A 158 18.27 -17.83 -7.16
N GLU A 159 19.15 -17.07 -7.80
CA GLU A 159 20.14 -17.60 -8.75
C GLU A 159 21.13 -18.56 -8.04
N ALA A 160 21.63 -18.18 -6.86
CA ALA A 160 22.47 -19.06 -6.03
C ALA A 160 21.73 -20.35 -5.63
N ALA A 161 20.45 -20.27 -5.32
CA ALA A 161 19.61 -21.44 -5.02
C ALA A 161 19.44 -22.38 -6.23
N LYS A 162 19.27 -21.83 -7.44
CA LYS A 162 19.16 -22.60 -8.69
C LYS A 162 20.44 -23.30 -9.08
N GLY A 163 21.59 -22.65 -8.91
CA GLY A 163 22.90 -23.19 -9.28
C GLY A 163 23.22 -24.51 -8.57
N LYS A 164 22.70 -24.75 -7.38
CA LYS A 164 22.88 -26.02 -6.65
C LYS A 164 22.01 -27.18 -7.13
N LYS A 165 20.89 -26.93 -7.79
CA LYS A 165 20.04 -28.00 -8.34
C LYS A 165 20.59 -28.64 -9.60
N GLN A 166 21.67 -28.09 -10.17
CA GLN A 166 22.34 -28.59 -11.40
C GLN A 166 23.65 -29.33 -11.13
N SER A 167 24.09 -29.41 -9.88
CA SER A 167 25.26 -30.17 -9.43
C SER A 167 24.82 -31.38 -8.62
#